data_937348719393570f81d31886e047075e
#
_entry.id   937348719393570f81d31886e047075e
#
_cell.length_a   1.000
_cell.length_b   1.000
_cell.length_c   1.000
_cell.angle_alpha   90.00
_cell.angle_beta   90.00
_cell.angle_gamma   90.00
#
_symmetry.space_group_name_H-M   'P 1'
#
loop_
_entity.id
_entity.type
_entity.pdbx_description
1 polymer ?
#
loop_
_entity_poly.entity_id
_entity_poly.type
_entity_poly.pdbx_seq_one_letter_code
_entity_poly.pdbx_strand_id
1 'polypeptide(L)'
;MGDGRERVEEIDAKRYTINDIVRTLGLSRTTIMYYESLGIVTPTREGEQARRMYSDADMWRLMSAVLLKNVGISPKDLPGYLADQPFTAERCDEYARLLEHDIEYRQALLDRMRLYNAMCAHAGYVGLCDVPEYYFCSDAADAGYKAFPEDETLDLLIAHMPIGGLGSLREPATGEDVDRLGGAVHWGRTVPVRFAHLIDGLKTEGLRVIGGCTCVSCILSMQDIRRSNGISEQAHSKLLSYIDDNSLMICGPSFSPFSLPSDHGFTFPVCVPVQSRDRA
;
A
#
# COMPACT_ATOMS: atom_id res chain seq x y z
N MET A 1 74.01 -7.75 -1.63
CA MET A 1 72.72 -7.84 -0.93
C MET A 1 72.10 -6.48 -1.01
N GLY A 2 71.33 -6.24 -2.04
CA GLY A 2 70.61 -4.98 -2.28
C GLY A 2 69.21 -5.07 -1.68
N ASP A 3 68.96 -4.17 -0.76
CA ASP A 3 67.68 -3.97 -0.14
C ASP A 3 66.74 -3.29 -1.14
N GLY A 4 66.00 -4.09 -1.87
CA GLY A 4 64.97 -3.64 -2.79
C GLY A 4 63.68 -3.29 -2.05
N ARG A 5 63.64 -2.23 -1.30
CA ARG A 5 62.39 -1.61 -0.89
C ARG A 5 61.79 -0.90 -2.11
N GLU A 6 60.92 -1.59 -2.80
CA GLU A 6 60.01 -0.94 -3.74
C GLU A 6 59.25 0.19 -3.01
N ARG A 7 59.55 1.43 -3.39
CA ARG A 7 58.68 2.56 -3.10
C ARG A 7 57.37 2.28 -3.84
N VAL A 8 56.39 1.90 -3.09
CA VAL A 8 55.01 2.06 -3.54
C VAL A 8 54.85 3.56 -3.75
N GLU A 9 54.89 4.02 -4.99
CA GLU A 9 54.55 5.39 -5.36
C GLU A 9 53.13 5.64 -4.75
N GLU A 10 53.10 6.59 -3.83
CA GLU A 10 51.88 7.14 -3.27
C GLU A 10 51.13 7.75 -4.44
N ILE A 11 50.18 6.95 -5.03
CA ILE A 11 49.29 7.42 -6.08
C ILE A 11 48.59 8.63 -5.49
N ASP A 12 48.87 9.81 -6.05
CA ASP A 12 48.32 11.10 -5.62
C ASP A 12 46.80 10.97 -5.57
N ALA A 13 46.28 10.70 -4.37
CA ALA A 13 44.89 10.30 -4.15
C ALA A 13 44.00 11.46 -4.60
N LYS A 14 43.30 11.29 -5.69
CA LYS A 14 42.42 12.30 -6.30
C LYS A 14 41.47 12.85 -5.23
N ARG A 15 41.35 14.15 -5.16
CA ARG A 15 40.50 14.87 -4.21
C ARG A 15 39.36 15.54 -4.95
N TYR A 16 38.17 15.44 -4.39
CA TYR A 16 36.95 15.98 -4.97
C TYR A 16 36.34 17.03 -4.06
N THR A 17 35.87 18.11 -4.64
CA THR A 17 35.02 19.07 -3.94
C THR A 17 33.58 18.60 -3.92
N ILE A 18 32.76 19.18 -3.03
CA ILE A 18 31.32 18.90 -3.03
C ILE A 18 30.69 19.21 -4.41
N ASN A 19 31.18 20.20 -5.14
CA ASN A 19 30.71 20.55 -6.48
C ASN A 19 31.04 19.47 -7.52
N ASP A 20 32.18 18.82 -7.37
CA ASP A 20 32.59 17.72 -8.24
C ASP A 20 31.65 16.54 -8.03
N ILE A 21 31.28 16.25 -6.77
CA ILE A 21 30.30 15.19 -6.43
C ILE A 21 28.93 15.52 -7.01
N VAL A 22 28.44 16.74 -6.80
CA VAL A 22 27.15 17.19 -7.35
C VAL A 22 27.11 17.00 -8.86
N ARG A 23 28.17 17.39 -9.56
CA ARG A 23 28.26 17.29 -11.02
C ARG A 23 28.36 15.85 -11.50
N THR A 24 29.14 15.00 -10.79
CA THR A 24 29.44 13.64 -11.24
C THR A 24 28.33 12.64 -10.87
N LEU A 25 27.78 12.75 -9.65
CA LEU A 25 26.78 11.80 -9.14
C LEU A 25 25.34 12.33 -9.19
N GLY A 26 25.13 13.59 -9.55
CA GLY A 26 23.79 14.21 -9.59
C GLY A 26 23.16 14.39 -8.21
N LEU A 27 23.93 14.24 -7.13
CA LEU A 27 23.43 14.39 -5.76
C LEU A 27 23.31 15.88 -5.39
N SER A 28 22.26 16.22 -4.64
CA SER A 28 22.17 17.55 -4.05
C SER A 28 23.20 17.73 -2.93
N ARG A 29 23.65 18.98 -2.70
CA ARG A 29 24.53 19.30 -1.56
C ARG A 29 23.90 18.84 -0.23
N THR A 30 22.61 19.03 -0.07
CA THR A 30 21.86 18.60 1.13
C THR A 30 21.93 17.08 1.32
N THR A 31 21.81 16.30 0.25
CA THR A 31 21.93 14.84 0.29
C THR A 31 23.34 14.41 0.70
N ILE A 32 24.37 15.06 0.15
CA ILE A 32 25.77 14.76 0.50
C ILE A 32 26.02 15.05 1.99
N MET A 33 25.56 16.21 2.48
CA MET A 33 25.69 16.59 3.90
C MET A 33 24.91 15.63 4.81
N TYR A 34 23.76 15.15 4.35
CA TYR A 34 22.99 14.14 5.08
C TYR A 34 23.77 12.82 5.16
N TYR A 35 24.39 12.37 4.09
CA TYR A 35 25.26 11.19 4.09
C TYR A 35 26.51 11.35 4.96
N GLU A 36 27.10 12.58 5.05
CA GLU A 36 28.12 12.89 6.05
C GLU A 36 27.58 12.69 7.47
N SER A 37 26.37 13.20 7.76
CA SER A 37 25.78 13.08 9.10
C SER A 37 25.47 11.64 9.51
N LEU A 38 25.25 10.75 8.53
CA LEU A 38 25.10 9.32 8.75
C LEU A 38 26.45 8.55 8.83
N GLY A 39 27.60 9.25 8.66
CA GLY A 39 28.90 8.61 8.67
C GLY A 39 29.23 7.77 7.43
N ILE A 40 28.44 7.89 6.35
CA ILE A 40 28.71 7.20 5.08
C ILE A 40 30.01 7.70 4.45
N VAL A 41 30.23 9.00 4.50
CA VAL A 41 31.48 9.64 4.05
C VAL A 41 32.01 10.60 5.11
N THR A 42 33.36 10.77 5.13
CA THR A 42 34.02 11.62 6.12
C THR A 42 35.02 12.51 5.41
N PRO A 43 34.59 13.67 4.87
CA PRO A 43 35.47 14.55 4.14
C PRO A 43 36.58 15.14 5.05
N THR A 44 37.77 15.31 4.50
CA THR A 44 38.82 16.09 5.11
C THR A 44 38.56 17.58 4.90
N ARG A 45 39.14 18.42 5.74
CA ARG A 45 39.12 19.88 5.59
C ARG A 45 40.49 20.39 5.22
N GLU A 46 40.57 21.05 4.08
CA GLU A 46 41.85 21.50 3.51
C GLU A 46 41.83 23.00 3.19
N GLY A 47 43.04 23.61 3.27
CA GLY A 47 43.23 25.01 2.99
C GLY A 47 42.75 25.98 4.09
N GLU A 48 43.12 27.26 3.98
CA GLU A 48 42.77 28.31 4.95
C GLU A 48 41.23 28.46 5.16
N GLN A 49 40.45 28.12 4.15
CA GLN A 49 38.98 28.20 4.20
C GLN A 49 38.32 26.89 4.67
N ALA A 50 39.11 25.90 5.16
CA ALA A 50 38.61 24.61 5.62
C ALA A 50 37.61 23.94 4.67
N ARG A 51 37.89 23.93 3.36
CA ARG A 51 37.04 23.34 2.33
C ARG A 51 36.91 21.84 2.52
N ARG A 52 35.70 21.33 2.34
CA ARG A 52 35.45 19.87 2.33
C ARG A 52 36.06 19.23 1.09
N MET A 53 36.91 18.25 1.30
CA MET A 53 37.53 17.45 0.26
C MET A 53 37.23 15.98 0.50
N TYR A 54 36.83 15.29 -0.54
CA TYR A 54 36.43 13.89 -0.51
C TYR A 54 37.45 13.06 -1.27
N SER A 55 37.73 11.88 -0.76
CA SER A 55 38.64 10.91 -1.37
C SER A 55 37.95 10.09 -2.47
N ASP A 56 38.73 9.32 -3.24
CA ASP A 56 38.19 8.31 -4.15
C ASP A 56 37.30 7.30 -3.39
N ALA A 57 37.72 6.89 -2.19
CA ALA A 57 36.93 5.98 -1.35
C ALA A 57 35.55 6.58 -0.98
N ASP A 58 35.51 7.90 -0.70
CA ASP A 58 34.23 8.58 -0.43
C ASP A 58 33.36 8.61 -1.68
N MET A 59 33.93 8.82 -2.88
CA MET A 59 33.21 8.76 -4.13
C MET A 59 32.59 7.38 -4.36
N TRP A 60 33.33 6.30 -4.15
CA TRP A 60 32.85 4.94 -4.26
C TRP A 60 31.72 4.65 -3.26
N ARG A 61 31.88 5.09 -2.01
CA ARG A 61 30.83 4.95 -0.98
C ARG A 61 29.55 5.70 -1.34
N LEU A 62 29.67 6.92 -1.87
CA LEU A 62 28.51 7.67 -2.35
C LEU A 62 27.81 6.97 -3.53
N MET A 63 28.58 6.45 -4.48
CA MET A 63 28.02 5.68 -5.60
C MET A 63 27.27 4.43 -5.11
N SER A 64 27.89 3.69 -4.17
CA SER A 64 27.25 2.52 -3.56
C SER A 64 25.99 2.91 -2.78
N ALA A 65 26.02 4.03 -2.04
CA ALA A 65 24.85 4.54 -1.33
C ALA A 65 23.70 4.91 -2.28
N VAL A 66 24.00 5.53 -3.43
CA VAL A 66 23.01 5.84 -4.47
C VAL A 66 22.39 4.56 -5.02
N LEU A 67 23.22 3.57 -5.32
CA LEU A 67 22.78 2.30 -5.88
C LEU A 67 21.87 1.55 -4.89
N LEU A 68 22.30 1.41 -3.64
CA LEU A 68 21.53 0.75 -2.57
C LEU A 68 20.19 1.47 -2.29
N LYS A 69 20.22 2.81 -2.27
CA LYS A 69 18.97 3.58 -2.16
C LYS A 69 18.01 3.28 -3.31
N ASN A 70 18.53 3.16 -4.53
CA ASN A 70 17.67 2.90 -5.71
C ASN A 70 17.08 1.49 -5.71
N VAL A 71 17.67 0.54 -5.00
CA VAL A 71 17.08 -0.79 -4.77
C VAL A 71 16.18 -0.86 -3.53
N GLY A 72 15.90 0.28 -2.90
CA GLY A 72 14.91 0.36 -1.82
C GLY A 72 15.49 0.41 -0.40
N ILE A 73 16.82 0.37 -0.22
CA ILE A 73 17.42 0.47 1.11
C ILE A 73 17.20 1.88 1.69
N SER A 74 16.65 1.94 2.89
CA SER A 74 16.44 3.21 3.59
C SER A 74 17.76 3.92 3.86
N PRO A 75 17.87 5.25 3.69
CA PRO A 75 19.07 6.00 4.00
C PRO A 75 19.63 5.77 5.40
N LYS A 76 18.78 5.48 6.39
CA LYS A 76 19.20 5.19 7.77
C LYS A 76 19.95 3.86 7.90
N ASP A 77 19.64 2.90 7.03
CA ASP A 77 20.20 1.56 7.06
C ASP A 77 21.47 1.44 6.20
N LEU A 78 21.70 2.40 5.27
CA LEU A 78 22.86 2.42 4.40
C LEU A 78 24.22 2.23 5.13
N PRO A 79 24.48 2.82 6.31
CA PRO A 79 25.74 2.59 6.99
C PRO A 79 26.01 1.13 7.31
N GLY A 80 24.99 0.37 7.72
CA GLY A 80 25.11 -1.07 7.98
C GLY A 80 25.41 -1.87 6.71
N TYR A 81 24.74 -1.54 5.62
CA TYR A 81 24.96 -2.20 4.32
C TYR A 81 26.33 -1.86 3.70
N LEU A 82 26.87 -0.68 3.98
CA LEU A 82 28.18 -0.22 3.45
C LEU A 82 29.36 -0.65 4.33
N ALA A 83 29.13 -1.11 5.57
CA ALA A 83 30.19 -1.55 6.48
C ALA A 83 30.90 -2.81 6.01
N ASP A 84 30.17 -3.71 5.37
CA ASP A 84 30.67 -4.97 4.79
C ASP A 84 30.68 -4.87 3.26
N GLN A 85 30.99 -6.01 2.60
CA GLN A 85 30.90 -6.08 1.13
C GLN A 85 29.44 -5.93 0.68
N PRO A 86 29.04 -4.77 0.10
CA PRO A 86 27.63 -4.50 -0.19
C PRO A 86 27.10 -5.29 -1.39
N PHE A 87 27.96 -5.93 -2.17
CA PHE A 87 27.60 -6.65 -3.41
C PHE A 87 28.18 -8.06 -3.41
N THR A 88 27.70 -8.92 -2.51
CA THR A 88 27.85 -10.38 -2.62
C THR A 88 26.70 -10.97 -3.42
N ALA A 89 26.81 -12.22 -3.88
CA ALA A 89 25.74 -12.90 -4.59
C ALA A 89 24.44 -12.94 -3.75
N GLU A 90 24.57 -13.30 -2.46
CA GLU A 90 23.46 -13.39 -1.54
C GLU A 90 22.74 -12.04 -1.35
N ARG A 91 23.51 -10.95 -1.25
CA ARG A 91 22.94 -9.59 -1.15
C ARG A 91 22.31 -9.13 -2.46
N CYS A 92 22.86 -9.50 -3.59
CA CYS A 92 22.24 -9.22 -4.87
C CYS A 92 20.88 -9.94 -5.01
N ASP A 93 20.79 -11.17 -4.53
CA ASP A 93 19.52 -11.92 -4.49
C ASP A 93 18.51 -11.29 -3.51
N GLU A 94 18.98 -10.76 -2.37
CA GLU A 94 18.15 -9.98 -1.44
C GLU A 94 17.62 -8.72 -2.10
N TYR A 95 18.47 -7.95 -2.77
CA TYR A 95 18.05 -6.73 -3.48
C TYR A 95 17.07 -7.02 -4.61
N ALA A 96 17.27 -8.12 -5.35
CA ALA A 96 16.33 -8.55 -6.37
C ALA A 96 14.95 -8.80 -5.77
N ARG A 97 14.86 -9.52 -4.65
CA ARG A 97 13.58 -9.79 -3.95
C ARG A 97 12.90 -8.51 -3.46
N LEU A 98 13.65 -7.54 -2.94
CA LEU A 98 13.09 -6.23 -2.55
C LEU A 98 12.50 -5.48 -3.74
N LEU A 99 13.18 -5.51 -4.89
CA LEU A 99 12.68 -4.89 -6.12
C LEU A 99 11.45 -5.62 -6.67
N GLU A 100 11.43 -6.94 -6.65
CA GLU A 100 10.28 -7.75 -7.06
C GLU A 100 9.05 -7.41 -6.21
N HIS A 101 9.23 -7.32 -4.88
CA HIS A 101 8.18 -6.91 -3.96
C HIS A 101 7.68 -5.47 -4.25
N ASP A 102 8.57 -4.50 -4.49
CA ASP A 102 8.17 -3.12 -4.84
C ASP A 102 7.41 -3.06 -6.18
N ILE A 103 7.82 -3.84 -7.17
CA ILE A 103 7.12 -3.97 -8.46
C ILE A 103 5.70 -4.50 -8.24
N GLU A 104 5.54 -5.59 -7.48
CA GLU A 104 4.24 -6.18 -7.20
C GLU A 104 3.34 -5.23 -6.40
N TYR A 105 3.90 -4.53 -5.41
CA TYR A 105 3.19 -3.52 -4.64
C TYR A 105 2.69 -2.38 -5.53
N ARG A 106 3.52 -1.86 -6.43
CA ARG A 106 3.13 -0.80 -7.39
C ARG A 106 2.08 -1.29 -8.40
N GLN A 107 2.17 -2.55 -8.80
CA GLN A 107 1.14 -3.15 -9.66
C GLN A 107 -0.20 -3.26 -8.93
N ALA A 108 -0.20 -3.64 -7.66
CA ALA A 108 -1.40 -3.66 -6.84
C ALA A 108 -2.04 -2.26 -6.70
N LEU A 109 -1.23 -1.23 -6.47
CA LEU A 109 -1.70 0.16 -6.47
C LEU A 109 -2.33 0.56 -7.80
N LEU A 110 -1.70 0.22 -8.91
CA LEU A 110 -2.21 0.52 -10.25
C LEU A 110 -3.56 -0.17 -10.50
N ASP A 111 -3.70 -1.41 -10.11
CA ASP A 111 -4.96 -2.16 -10.22
C ASP A 111 -6.08 -1.50 -9.39
N ARG A 112 -5.75 -1.01 -8.18
CA ARG A 112 -6.71 -0.25 -7.36
C ARG A 112 -7.13 1.06 -8.03
N MET A 113 -6.19 1.81 -8.62
CA MET A 113 -6.50 3.04 -9.35
C MET A 113 -7.39 2.78 -10.57
N ARG A 114 -7.14 1.71 -11.32
CA ARG A 114 -7.98 1.29 -12.44
C ARG A 114 -9.41 0.93 -12.00
N LEU A 115 -9.52 0.18 -10.91
CA LEU A 115 -10.81 -0.17 -10.31
C LEU A 115 -11.57 1.10 -9.89
N TYR A 116 -10.90 2.05 -9.24
CA TYR A 116 -11.49 3.32 -8.83
C TYR A 116 -11.99 4.14 -10.03
N ASN A 117 -11.18 4.24 -11.08
CA ASN A 117 -11.58 4.92 -12.32
C ASN A 117 -12.82 4.28 -12.95
N ALA A 118 -12.86 2.95 -13.02
CA ALA A 118 -14.02 2.22 -13.54
C ALA A 118 -15.29 2.49 -12.71
N MET A 119 -15.17 2.55 -11.39
CA MET A 119 -16.30 2.86 -10.51
C MET A 119 -16.81 4.30 -10.70
N CYS A 120 -15.89 5.29 -10.76
CA CYS A 120 -16.29 6.68 -11.00
C CYS A 120 -17.03 6.85 -12.32
N ALA A 121 -16.61 6.11 -13.36
CA ALA A 121 -17.27 6.12 -14.66
C ALA A 121 -18.70 5.50 -14.63
N HIS A 122 -18.98 4.62 -13.67
CA HIS A 122 -20.26 3.90 -13.57
C HIS A 122 -21.09 4.29 -12.33
N ALA A 123 -20.84 5.47 -11.76
CA ALA A 123 -21.60 5.97 -10.62
C ALA A 123 -23.12 5.99 -10.92
N GLY A 124 -23.90 5.37 -10.03
CA GLY A 124 -25.35 5.24 -10.18
C GLY A 124 -25.85 4.10 -11.07
N TYR A 125 -24.94 3.34 -11.68
CA TYR A 125 -25.29 2.11 -12.41
C TYR A 125 -25.50 0.95 -11.44
N VAL A 126 -26.50 0.11 -11.73
CA VAL A 126 -26.73 -1.16 -11.02
C VAL A 126 -26.48 -2.30 -11.99
N GLY A 127 -25.66 -3.26 -11.60
CA GLY A 127 -25.35 -4.40 -12.48
C GLY A 127 -24.59 -5.52 -11.78
N LEU A 128 -24.42 -6.62 -12.52
CA LEU A 128 -23.64 -7.76 -12.08
C LEU A 128 -22.13 -7.45 -12.15
N CYS A 129 -21.41 -7.90 -11.14
CA CYS A 129 -19.96 -7.90 -11.10
C CYS A 129 -19.43 -9.08 -10.29
N ASP A 130 -18.24 -9.57 -10.65
CA ASP A 130 -17.52 -10.52 -9.83
C ASP A 130 -16.61 -9.74 -8.85
N VAL A 131 -16.81 -10.00 -7.58
CA VAL A 131 -16.05 -9.34 -6.51
C VAL A 131 -15.00 -10.32 -6.00
N PRO A 132 -13.70 -9.96 -6.05
CA PRO A 132 -12.66 -10.81 -5.50
C PRO A 132 -12.79 -10.95 -3.98
N GLU A 133 -12.04 -11.87 -3.40
CA GLU A 133 -11.98 -12.06 -1.96
C GLU A 133 -11.22 -10.93 -1.27
N TYR A 134 -11.75 -10.52 -0.11
CA TYR A 134 -11.14 -9.54 0.78
C TYR A 134 -11.11 -10.10 2.21
N TYR A 135 -10.01 -9.90 2.90
CA TYR A 135 -10.01 -9.97 4.36
C TYR A 135 -10.74 -8.75 4.91
N PHE A 136 -11.58 -8.98 5.90
CA PHE A 136 -12.32 -7.96 6.62
C PHE A 136 -11.98 -8.02 8.11
N CYS A 137 -11.48 -6.90 8.63
CA CYS A 137 -11.23 -6.67 10.05
C CYS A 137 -12.27 -5.68 10.54
N SER A 138 -13.16 -6.10 11.42
CA SER A 138 -14.19 -5.23 11.99
C SER A 138 -13.56 -4.25 12.96
N ASP A 139 -13.92 -2.98 12.84
CA ASP A 139 -13.68 -1.99 13.90
C ASP A 139 -14.55 -2.42 15.08
N ALA A 140 -13.97 -2.71 16.25
CA ALA A 140 -14.68 -3.35 17.33
C ALA A 140 -16.03 -2.71 17.66
N ALA A 141 -16.98 -3.59 17.84
CA ALA A 141 -18.30 -3.48 18.45
C ALA A 141 -18.87 -2.07 18.70
N ASP A 142 -19.98 -1.77 18.02
CA ASP A 142 -21.03 -0.81 18.41
C ASP A 142 -20.67 0.66 18.66
N ALA A 143 -19.44 1.09 18.52
CA ALA A 143 -19.02 2.42 18.93
C ALA A 143 -19.00 3.49 17.84
N GLY A 144 -19.43 3.20 16.62
CA GLY A 144 -19.35 4.18 15.53
C GLY A 144 -17.93 4.72 15.30
N TYR A 145 -17.72 5.62 14.36
CA TYR A 145 -16.42 6.21 13.97
C TYR A 145 -15.55 6.83 15.09
N LYS A 146 -15.96 6.79 16.37
CA LYS A 146 -15.31 7.52 17.46
C LYS A 146 -14.33 6.72 18.30
N ALA A 147 -14.28 5.42 18.14
CA ALA A 147 -13.36 4.58 18.91
C ALA A 147 -12.85 3.45 18.01
N PHE A 148 -11.80 3.73 17.21
CA PHE A 148 -10.98 2.66 16.66
C PHE A 148 -10.16 2.12 17.85
N PRO A 149 -10.22 0.81 18.14
CA PRO A 149 -9.29 0.24 19.11
C PRO A 149 -7.87 0.44 18.60
N GLU A 150 -6.91 0.58 19.51
CA GLU A 150 -5.49 0.49 19.18
C GLU A 150 -5.22 -0.95 18.72
N ASP A 151 -5.33 -1.19 17.42
CA ASP A 151 -5.11 -2.50 16.79
C ASP A 151 -4.07 -2.32 15.70
N GLU A 152 -2.93 -2.98 15.90
CA GLU A 152 -1.81 -2.97 14.95
C GLU A 152 -2.25 -3.33 13.52
N THR A 153 -3.23 -4.22 13.37
CA THR A 153 -3.78 -4.61 12.07
C THR A 153 -4.50 -3.45 11.38
N LEU A 154 -5.27 -2.67 12.13
CA LEU A 154 -5.96 -1.49 11.59
C LEU A 154 -4.98 -0.43 11.14
N ASP A 155 -3.95 -0.16 11.93
CA ASP A 155 -2.91 0.81 11.60
C ASP A 155 -2.12 0.42 10.35
N LEU A 156 -1.77 -0.86 10.22
CA LEU A 156 -1.13 -1.39 9.02
C LEU A 156 -2.00 -1.21 7.77
N LEU A 157 -3.29 -1.53 7.85
CA LEU A 157 -4.19 -1.39 6.70
C LEU A 157 -4.40 0.08 6.30
N ILE A 158 -4.36 1.01 7.26
CA ILE A 158 -4.42 2.46 6.98
C ILE A 158 -3.11 2.92 6.31
N ALA A 159 -1.96 2.49 6.83
CA ALA A 159 -0.66 2.88 6.29
C ALA A 159 -0.45 2.42 4.84
N HIS A 160 -1.10 1.32 4.45
CA HIS A 160 -1.03 0.75 3.10
C HIS A 160 -2.23 1.08 2.21
N MET A 161 -2.99 2.13 2.51
CA MET A 161 -4.01 2.61 1.58
C MET A 161 -3.35 3.11 0.26
N PRO A 162 -3.95 2.82 -0.91
CA PRO A 162 -5.27 2.26 -1.17
C PRO A 162 -5.30 0.72 -1.33
N ILE A 163 -4.23 -0.03 -1.08
CA ILE A 163 -4.29 -1.51 -1.08
C ILE A 163 -5.24 -1.95 0.02
N GLY A 164 -5.01 -1.52 1.27
CA GLY A 164 -6.00 -1.54 2.32
C GLY A 164 -7.10 -0.52 2.08
N GLY A 165 -8.27 -0.70 2.67
CA GLY A 165 -9.39 0.21 2.50
C GLY A 165 -10.40 0.16 3.64
N LEU A 166 -11.24 1.19 3.71
CA LEU A 166 -12.40 1.20 4.59
C LEU A 166 -13.53 0.41 3.91
N GLY A 167 -14.06 -0.58 4.60
CA GLY A 167 -15.16 -1.39 4.11
C GLY A 167 -16.29 -1.52 5.14
N SER A 168 -17.35 -2.22 4.75
CA SER A 168 -18.43 -2.55 5.64
C SER A 168 -19.04 -3.90 5.30
N LEU A 169 -19.60 -4.54 6.31
CA LEU A 169 -20.36 -5.76 6.19
C LEU A 169 -21.72 -5.56 6.87
N ARG A 170 -22.78 -5.97 6.20
CA ARG A 170 -24.13 -5.91 6.75
C ARG A 170 -24.62 -7.32 6.97
N GLU A 171 -24.86 -7.70 8.20
CA GLU A 171 -25.48 -8.98 8.51
C GLU A 171 -27.00 -8.85 8.48
N PRO A 172 -27.73 -9.78 7.85
CA PRO A 172 -29.17 -9.76 7.88
C PRO A 172 -29.67 -9.91 9.32
N ALA A 173 -30.70 -9.16 9.67
CA ALA A 173 -31.42 -9.40 10.91
C ALA A 173 -32.07 -10.80 10.84
N THR A 174 -32.03 -11.54 11.95
CA THR A 174 -32.43 -12.95 12.03
C THR A 174 -33.81 -13.26 11.45
N GLY A 175 -33.88 -14.20 10.56
CA GLY A 175 -35.03 -15.10 10.29
C GLY A 175 -35.99 -14.74 9.15
N GLU A 176 -36.40 -13.50 8.96
CA GLU A 176 -37.37 -13.13 7.91
C GLU A 176 -36.89 -12.09 6.91
N ASP A 177 -35.73 -11.51 7.14
CA ASP A 177 -35.18 -10.39 6.36
C ASP A 177 -34.04 -10.76 5.36
N VAL A 178 -33.91 -12.06 5.04
CA VAL A 178 -32.86 -12.49 4.07
C VAL A 178 -33.11 -11.85 2.69
N ASP A 179 -34.36 -11.59 2.33
CA ASP A 179 -34.75 -10.92 1.08
C ASP A 179 -34.66 -9.39 1.17
N ARG A 180 -34.37 -8.83 2.33
CA ARG A 180 -34.27 -7.40 2.52
C ARG A 180 -32.84 -7.03 2.84
N LEU A 181 -32.32 -6.04 2.16
CA LEU A 181 -30.98 -5.48 2.41
C LEU A 181 -30.92 -4.69 3.75
N GLY A 182 -31.64 -5.18 4.78
CA GLY A 182 -31.66 -4.66 6.13
C GLY A 182 -30.65 -5.35 7.04
N GLY A 183 -30.40 -4.78 8.23
CA GLY A 183 -29.53 -5.37 9.25
C GLY A 183 -28.45 -4.44 9.78
N ALA A 184 -27.74 -4.90 10.80
CA ALA A 184 -26.64 -4.14 11.42
C ALA A 184 -25.47 -3.97 10.44
N VAL A 185 -24.92 -2.75 10.37
CA VAL A 185 -23.74 -2.45 9.57
C VAL A 185 -22.52 -2.45 10.47
N HIS A 186 -21.59 -3.33 10.17
CA HIS A 186 -20.26 -3.39 10.79
C HIS A 186 -19.26 -2.69 9.89
N TRP A 187 -18.66 -1.64 10.38
CA TRP A 187 -17.57 -0.96 9.70
C TRP A 187 -16.24 -1.63 10.01
N GLY A 188 -15.28 -1.52 9.11
CA GLY A 188 -13.98 -2.14 9.30
C GLY A 188 -12.99 -1.78 8.21
N ARG A 189 -11.89 -2.51 8.22
CA ARG A 189 -10.84 -2.42 7.21
C ARG A 189 -10.84 -3.67 6.36
N THR A 190 -10.46 -3.47 5.11
CA THR A 190 -10.38 -4.55 4.13
C THR A 190 -9.05 -4.53 3.42
N VAL A 191 -8.63 -5.69 2.98
CA VAL A 191 -7.52 -5.85 2.04
C VAL A 191 -7.85 -7.00 1.08
N PRO A 192 -7.62 -6.85 -0.25
CA PRO A 192 -7.78 -7.98 -1.15
C PRO A 192 -6.89 -9.14 -0.74
N VAL A 193 -7.44 -10.36 -0.65
CA VAL A 193 -6.69 -11.55 -0.24
C VAL A 193 -5.42 -11.72 -1.07
N ARG A 194 -5.51 -11.51 -2.39
CA ARG A 194 -4.38 -11.60 -3.32
C ARG A 194 -3.23 -10.63 -3.05
N PHE A 195 -3.46 -9.55 -2.29
CA PHE A 195 -2.47 -8.51 -2.00
C PHE A 195 -2.07 -8.45 -0.52
N ALA A 196 -2.64 -9.30 0.32
CA ALA A 196 -2.37 -9.29 1.76
C ALA A 196 -0.89 -9.55 2.10
N HIS A 197 -0.22 -10.38 1.30
CA HIS A 197 1.20 -10.70 1.44
C HIS A 197 2.14 -9.52 1.17
N LEU A 198 1.64 -8.44 0.52
CA LEU A 198 2.40 -7.21 0.26
C LEU A 198 2.44 -6.25 1.46
N ILE A 199 1.72 -6.57 2.53
CA ILE A 199 1.66 -5.76 3.75
C ILE A 199 2.45 -6.48 4.83
N ASP A 200 3.70 -6.07 5.02
CA ASP A 200 4.58 -6.65 6.02
C ASP A 200 3.97 -6.57 7.43
N GLY A 201 3.99 -7.68 8.14
CA GLY A 201 3.45 -7.77 9.49
C GLY A 201 1.93 -7.96 9.57
N LEU A 202 1.19 -7.97 8.46
CA LEU A 202 -0.25 -8.22 8.46
C LEU A 202 -0.55 -9.67 8.88
N LYS A 203 -1.26 -9.81 9.99
CA LYS A 203 -1.77 -11.09 10.46
C LYS A 203 -3.17 -11.31 9.91
N THR A 204 -3.35 -12.30 9.05
CA THR A 204 -4.64 -12.62 8.41
C THR A 204 -5.39 -13.73 9.12
N GLU A 205 -4.76 -14.42 10.08
CA GLU A 205 -5.36 -15.49 10.85
C GLU A 205 -6.53 -14.96 11.69
N GLY A 206 -7.69 -15.58 11.54
CA GLY A 206 -8.92 -15.17 12.22
C GLY A 206 -9.68 -14.02 11.56
N LEU A 207 -9.16 -13.40 10.50
CA LEU A 207 -9.92 -12.41 9.75
C LEU A 207 -11.03 -13.07 8.93
N ARG A 208 -12.17 -12.40 8.85
CA ARG A 208 -13.29 -12.85 8.02
C ARG A 208 -12.97 -12.62 6.55
N VAL A 209 -13.31 -13.57 5.68
CA VAL A 209 -13.24 -13.38 4.22
C VAL A 209 -14.62 -12.97 3.71
N ILE A 210 -14.67 -11.91 2.90
CA ILE A 210 -15.86 -11.43 2.20
C ILE A 210 -15.56 -11.36 0.70
N GLY A 211 -16.61 -11.44 -0.15
CA GLY A 211 -16.43 -11.49 -1.61
C GLY A 211 -16.19 -12.92 -2.11
N GLY A 212 -15.41 -13.06 -3.18
CA GLY A 212 -15.20 -14.33 -3.87
C GLY A 212 -16.46 -14.82 -4.60
N CYS A 213 -17.35 -13.92 -4.97
CA CYS A 213 -18.66 -14.27 -5.53
C CYS A 213 -19.17 -13.23 -6.53
N THR A 214 -20.16 -13.66 -7.32
CA THR A 214 -20.92 -12.75 -8.18
C THR A 214 -21.89 -11.94 -7.34
N CYS A 215 -21.89 -10.63 -7.54
CA CYS A 215 -22.76 -9.69 -6.83
C CYS A 215 -23.56 -8.82 -7.80
N VAL A 216 -24.72 -8.36 -7.36
CA VAL A 216 -25.32 -7.14 -7.89
C VAL A 216 -24.76 -5.98 -7.10
N SER A 217 -24.23 -4.98 -7.78
CA SER A 217 -23.61 -3.83 -7.12
C SER A 217 -24.18 -2.50 -7.57
N CYS A 218 -24.15 -1.53 -6.66
CA CYS A 218 -24.36 -0.11 -6.96
C CYS A 218 -23.39 0.74 -6.13
N ILE A 219 -23.17 1.98 -6.56
CA ILE A 219 -22.29 2.93 -5.85
C ILE A 219 -23.17 3.91 -5.10
N LEU A 220 -22.95 4.02 -3.79
CA LEU A 220 -23.66 4.93 -2.90
C LEU A 220 -22.70 6.00 -2.35
N SER A 221 -23.21 7.21 -2.14
CA SER A 221 -22.52 8.26 -1.42
C SER A 221 -22.75 8.14 0.09
N MET A 222 -21.83 8.71 0.88
CA MET A 222 -22.02 8.82 2.33
C MET A 222 -23.29 9.60 2.70
N GLN A 223 -23.73 10.54 1.85
CA GLN A 223 -24.98 11.26 2.09
C GLN A 223 -26.19 10.36 1.97
N ASP A 224 -26.17 9.41 1.03
CA ASP A 224 -27.27 8.45 0.86
C ASP A 224 -27.36 7.53 2.07
N ILE A 225 -26.22 7.12 2.62
CA ILE A 225 -26.13 6.26 3.80
C ILE A 225 -26.62 7.00 5.06
N ARG A 226 -26.23 8.25 5.27
CA ARG A 226 -26.60 9.04 6.45
C ARG A 226 -28.07 9.39 6.50
N ARG A 227 -28.69 9.64 5.36
CA ARG A 227 -30.13 10.02 5.28
C ARG A 227 -31.08 8.87 5.60
N SER A 228 -30.64 7.63 5.42
CA SER A 228 -31.52 6.46 5.48
C SER A 228 -31.13 5.44 6.56
N ASN A 229 -30.19 5.79 7.46
CA ASN A 229 -29.66 4.86 8.45
C ASN A 229 -29.14 3.54 7.83
N GLY A 230 -28.68 3.63 6.58
CA GLY A 230 -28.22 2.48 5.81
C GLY A 230 -28.18 2.76 4.31
N ILE A 231 -28.61 1.81 3.49
CA ILE A 231 -28.79 1.99 2.05
C ILE A 231 -30.03 2.87 1.84
N SER A 232 -29.95 3.91 0.99
CA SER A 232 -31.11 4.74 0.70
C SER A 232 -32.25 3.88 0.11
N GLU A 233 -33.51 4.20 0.44
CA GLU A 233 -34.67 3.47 -0.10
C GLU A 233 -34.63 3.38 -1.63
N GLN A 234 -34.16 4.44 -2.29
CA GLN A 234 -34.06 4.47 -3.75
C GLN A 234 -33.00 3.49 -4.28
N ALA A 235 -31.83 3.40 -3.63
CA ALA A 235 -30.77 2.48 -4.02
C ALA A 235 -31.17 1.03 -3.68
N HIS A 236 -31.80 0.83 -2.54
CA HIS A 236 -32.38 -0.43 -2.13
C HIS A 236 -33.40 -0.94 -3.17
N SER A 237 -34.36 -0.09 -3.54
CA SER A 237 -35.37 -0.41 -4.55
C SER A 237 -34.71 -0.77 -5.90
N LYS A 238 -33.74 -0.02 -6.36
CA LYS A 238 -33.02 -0.31 -7.62
C LYS A 238 -32.29 -1.66 -7.59
N LEU A 239 -31.60 -1.97 -6.48
CA LEU A 239 -30.92 -3.26 -6.31
C LEU A 239 -31.89 -4.43 -6.34
N LEU A 240 -32.99 -4.34 -5.58
CA LEU A 240 -34.02 -5.39 -5.53
C LEU A 240 -34.74 -5.55 -6.87
N SER A 241 -35.14 -4.47 -7.54
CA SER A 241 -35.70 -4.55 -8.88
C SER A 241 -34.78 -5.27 -9.86
N TYR A 242 -33.48 -4.90 -9.87
CA TYR A 242 -32.49 -5.56 -10.73
C TYR A 242 -32.41 -7.07 -10.44
N ILE A 243 -32.36 -7.45 -9.15
CA ILE A 243 -32.29 -8.84 -8.71
C ILE A 243 -33.51 -9.63 -9.19
N ASP A 244 -34.72 -9.07 -9.01
CA ASP A 244 -35.97 -9.71 -9.41
C ASP A 244 -36.14 -9.79 -10.94
N ASP A 245 -35.85 -8.72 -11.67
CA ASP A 245 -35.93 -8.64 -13.13
C ASP A 245 -34.97 -9.64 -13.83
N ASN A 246 -33.87 -10.01 -13.18
CA ASN A 246 -32.88 -10.94 -13.72
C ASN A 246 -33.01 -12.37 -13.13
N SER A 247 -34.11 -12.70 -12.44
CA SER A 247 -34.30 -14.02 -11.83
C SER A 247 -33.16 -14.46 -10.91
N LEU A 248 -32.63 -13.53 -10.13
CA LEU A 248 -31.59 -13.78 -9.16
C LEU A 248 -32.20 -13.94 -7.76
N MET A 249 -31.41 -14.57 -6.87
CA MET A 249 -31.69 -14.59 -5.44
C MET A 249 -30.46 -14.19 -4.62
N ILE A 250 -30.71 -13.51 -3.51
CA ILE A 250 -29.66 -13.12 -2.56
C ILE A 250 -29.18 -14.38 -1.86
N CYS A 251 -27.85 -14.60 -1.82
CA CYS A 251 -27.25 -15.78 -1.23
C CYS A 251 -26.25 -15.49 -0.10
N GLY A 252 -26.16 -14.24 0.34
CA GLY A 252 -25.25 -13.84 1.42
C GLY A 252 -25.44 -12.41 1.89
N PRO A 253 -24.73 -12.02 2.96
CA PRO A 253 -24.76 -10.66 3.48
C PRO A 253 -24.22 -9.66 2.48
N SER A 254 -24.82 -8.48 2.40
CA SER A 254 -24.30 -7.39 1.57
C SER A 254 -23.07 -6.77 2.23
N PHE A 255 -22.12 -6.31 1.42
CA PHE A 255 -20.87 -5.74 1.89
C PHE A 255 -20.36 -4.64 0.98
N SER A 256 -19.46 -3.83 1.52
CA SER A 256 -18.67 -2.88 0.76
C SER A 256 -17.20 -3.24 0.93
N PRO A 257 -16.51 -3.68 -0.13
CA PRO A 257 -15.12 -4.13 0.00
C PRO A 257 -14.12 -2.98 0.15
N PHE A 258 -14.53 -1.73 -0.10
CA PHE A 258 -13.69 -0.54 0.03
C PHE A 258 -14.52 0.74 -0.11
N SER A 259 -13.91 1.88 0.19
CA SER A 259 -14.50 3.20 -0.01
C SER A 259 -13.57 4.09 -0.82
N LEU A 260 -14.16 5.10 -1.46
CA LEU A 260 -13.44 6.13 -2.20
C LEU A 260 -13.71 7.50 -1.60
N PRO A 261 -12.69 8.36 -1.44
CA PRO A 261 -12.90 9.76 -1.16
C PRO A 261 -13.74 10.43 -2.27
N SER A 262 -14.65 11.31 -1.89
CA SER A 262 -15.44 12.13 -2.80
C SER A 262 -15.62 13.52 -2.21
N ASP A 263 -16.11 14.47 -3.02
CA ASP A 263 -16.34 15.86 -2.59
C ASP A 263 -17.28 15.99 -1.39
N HIS A 264 -18.06 14.94 -1.12
CA HIS A 264 -19.05 14.90 -0.04
C HIS A 264 -18.76 13.84 1.03
N GLY A 265 -17.49 13.41 1.17
CA GLY A 265 -17.05 12.38 2.10
C GLY A 265 -16.54 11.15 1.36
N PHE A 266 -17.25 10.02 1.49
CA PHE A 266 -16.88 8.77 0.85
C PHE A 266 -18.01 8.22 -0.01
N THR A 267 -17.64 7.51 -1.07
CA THR A 267 -18.52 6.66 -1.86
C THR A 267 -18.16 5.20 -1.66
N PHE A 268 -19.17 4.33 -1.67
CA PHE A 268 -19.02 2.92 -1.38
C PHE A 268 -19.70 2.10 -2.47
N PRO A 269 -19.06 1.06 -3.02
CA PRO A 269 -19.78 0.03 -3.75
C PRO A 269 -20.55 -0.81 -2.73
N VAL A 270 -21.84 -0.92 -2.85
CA VAL A 270 -22.63 -1.91 -2.14
C VAL A 270 -22.74 -3.13 -3.01
N CYS A 271 -22.25 -4.26 -2.53
CA CYS A 271 -22.22 -5.54 -3.22
C CYS A 271 -23.18 -6.49 -2.52
N VAL A 272 -24.15 -7.01 -3.26
CA VAL A 272 -25.13 -7.99 -2.79
C VAL A 272 -24.83 -9.32 -3.45
N PRO A 273 -24.36 -10.35 -2.71
CA PRO A 273 -24.11 -11.67 -3.26
C PRO A 273 -25.37 -12.29 -3.83
N VAL A 274 -25.29 -12.79 -5.06
CA VAL A 274 -26.44 -13.37 -5.76
C VAL A 274 -26.10 -14.66 -6.47
N GLN A 275 -27.10 -15.49 -6.66
CA GLN A 275 -27.06 -16.68 -7.51
C GLN A 275 -28.31 -16.76 -8.38
N SER A 276 -28.23 -17.53 -9.48
CA SER A 276 -29.40 -17.78 -10.34
C SER A 276 -30.46 -18.62 -9.60
N ARG A 277 -31.73 -18.26 -9.70
CA ARG A 277 -32.85 -19.07 -9.17
C ARG A 277 -32.92 -20.45 -9.80
N ASP A 278 -32.42 -20.62 -11.02
CA ASP A 278 -32.43 -21.90 -11.75
C ASP A 278 -31.41 -22.92 -11.25
N ARG A 279 -30.49 -22.50 -10.33
CA ARG A 279 -29.45 -23.37 -9.75
C ARG A 279 -29.62 -23.65 -8.26
N ALA A 280 -30.74 -23.25 -7.67
CA ALA A 280 -31.03 -23.42 -6.24
C ALA A 280 -31.87 -24.68 -5.93
#